data_abf85e9156d6912ba6f1884f97b1c343
#
_entry.id   abf85e9156d6912ba6f1884f97b1c343
#
_cell.length_a   1.000
_cell.length_b   1.000
_cell.length_c   1.000
_cell.angle_alpha   90.00
_cell.angle_beta   90.00
_cell.angle_gamma   90.00
#
_symmetry.space_group_name_H-M   'P 1'
#
loop_
_entity.id
_entity.type
_entity.pdbx_description
1 polymer ?
#
loop_
_entity_poly.entity_id
_entity_poly.type
_entity_poly.pdbx_seq_one_letter_code
_entity_poly.pdbx_strand_id
1 'polypeptide(L)'
;FIFAKEIARQAEQPVLILTGRSALNADQQAELNELQQLGARAEYRQVDVTQTEAASELITSITSDYEDLNGVIHSAGLIKDNYLMSKTNEELTQVLAPKVKGLVNVDEATEHLALDFFILFSSISSVAGSAGQADYAMANAFMDSYAAYRNALVTAMYRHGQTLSINWPLWKEGGMRANKEIENMTLKNTGVTPMRTETSIQALYKGLAFGKDQVIV
;
A
#
# COMPACT_ATOMS: atom_id res chain seq x y z
N PHE A 1 9.10 2.57 -2.48
CA PHE A 1 10.43 2.11 -2.85
C PHE A 1 11.07 1.16 -1.82
N ILE A 2 10.88 1.32 -0.51
CA ILE A 2 11.52 0.48 0.53
C ILE A 2 11.32 -1.02 0.27
N PHE A 3 10.08 -1.47 0.14
CA PHE A 3 9.79 -2.89 -0.13
C PHE A 3 10.18 -3.32 -1.55
N ALA A 4 10.15 -2.42 -2.51
CA ALA A 4 10.67 -2.71 -3.85
C ALA A 4 12.17 -3.00 -3.82
N LYS A 5 12.95 -2.24 -3.03
CA LYS A 5 14.38 -2.51 -2.81
C LYS A 5 14.62 -3.82 -2.06
N GLU A 6 13.76 -4.15 -1.09
CA GLU A 6 13.84 -5.44 -0.40
C GLU A 6 13.60 -6.59 -1.37
N ILE A 7 12.54 -6.53 -2.19
CA ILE A 7 12.26 -7.55 -3.20
C ILE A 7 13.42 -7.64 -4.21
N ALA A 8 13.97 -6.50 -4.66
CA ALA A 8 15.09 -6.48 -5.58
C ALA A 8 16.36 -7.16 -5.03
N ARG A 9 16.54 -7.18 -3.69
CA ARG A 9 17.69 -7.84 -3.02
C ARG A 9 17.46 -9.31 -2.75
N GLN A 10 16.21 -9.73 -2.54
CA GLN A 10 15.90 -11.09 -2.07
C GLN A 10 15.45 -12.03 -3.20
N ALA A 11 14.80 -11.50 -4.23
CA ALA A 11 14.31 -12.30 -5.35
C ALA A 11 15.34 -12.35 -6.50
N GLU A 12 15.34 -13.44 -7.23
CA GLU A 12 16.16 -13.63 -8.41
C GLU A 12 15.49 -12.98 -9.62
N GLN A 13 16.13 -11.94 -10.18
CA GLN A 13 15.67 -11.18 -11.35
C GLN A 13 14.19 -10.73 -11.29
N PRO A 14 13.75 -10.06 -10.21
CA PRO A 14 12.35 -9.68 -10.08
C PRO A 14 11.95 -8.61 -11.09
N VAL A 15 10.70 -8.69 -11.55
CA VAL A 15 10.05 -7.61 -12.30
C VAL A 15 9.22 -6.78 -11.33
N LEU A 16 9.47 -5.47 -11.29
CA LEU A 16 8.82 -4.54 -10.38
C LEU A 16 8.10 -3.44 -11.18
N ILE A 17 6.79 -3.48 -11.19
CA ILE A 17 5.96 -2.44 -11.80
C ILE A 17 5.49 -1.47 -10.74
N LEU A 18 6.10 -0.29 -10.68
CA LEU A 18 5.68 0.77 -9.77
C LEU A 18 4.63 1.64 -10.45
N THR A 19 3.63 2.05 -9.69
CA THR A 19 2.52 2.84 -10.23
C THR A 19 2.24 4.08 -9.42
N GLY A 20 1.71 5.12 -10.06
CA GLY A 20 1.27 6.33 -9.39
C GLY A 20 0.57 7.29 -10.35
N ARG A 21 -0.18 8.25 -9.82
CA ARG A 21 -0.96 9.20 -10.63
C ARG A 21 -0.13 10.27 -11.33
N SER A 22 1.03 10.62 -10.77
CA SER A 22 1.88 11.71 -11.25
C SER A 22 3.14 11.16 -11.88
N ALA A 23 3.73 11.89 -12.82
CA ALA A 23 5.07 11.58 -13.30
C ALA A 23 6.09 11.54 -12.14
N LEU A 24 7.12 10.73 -12.29
CA LEU A 24 8.20 10.66 -11.31
C LEU A 24 8.94 12.00 -11.24
N ASN A 25 9.26 12.42 -10.02
CA ASN A 25 10.23 13.47 -9.81
C ASN A 25 11.69 12.93 -9.88
N ALA A 26 12.68 13.81 -9.79
CA ALA A 26 14.10 13.41 -9.90
C ALA A 26 14.53 12.40 -8.82
N ASP A 27 14.06 12.57 -7.59
CA ASP A 27 14.40 11.65 -6.49
C ASP A 27 13.77 10.26 -6.71
N GLN A 28 12.51 10.22 -7.13
CA GLN A 28 11.82 8.98 -7.45
C GLN A 28 12.45 8.26 -8.66
N GLN A 29 12.91 9.02 -9.66
CA GLN A 29 13.65 8.46 -10.79
C GLN A 29 14.98 7.86 -10.34
N ALA A 30 15.68 8.51 -9.41
CA ALA A 30 16.91 7.94 -8.84
C ALA A 30 16.64 6.64 -8.07
N GLU A 31 15.54 6.58 -7.29
CA GLU A 31 15.08 5.37 -6.61
C GLU A 31 14.77 4.23 -7.59
N LEU A 32 14.11 4.55 -8.73
CA LEU A 32 13.84 3.56 -9.79
C LEU A 32 15.12 3.01 -10.42
N ASN A 33 16.09 3.90 -10.69
CA ASN A 33 17.39 3.50 -11.23
C ASN A 33 18.18 2.63 -10.22
N GLU A 34 18.05 2.89 -8.92
CA GLU A 34 18.68 2.05 -7.88
C GLU A 34 18.10 0.63 -7.87
N LEU A 35 16.78 0.46 -8.09
CA LEU A 35 16.17 -0.88 -8.23
C LEU A 35 16.78 -1.65 -9.40
N GLN A 36 17.02 -0.98 -10.53
CA GLN A 36 17.66 -1.59 -11.70
C GLN A 36 19.11 -1.97 -11.41
N GLN A 37 19.86 -1.14 -10.66
CA GLN A 37 21.22 -1.46 -10.22
C GLN A 37 21.27 -2.65 -9.26
N LEU A 38 20.22 -2.89 -8.48
CA LEU A 38 20.06 -4.07 -7.63
C LEU A 38 19.71 -5.35 -8.41
N GLY A 39 19.57 -5.27 -9.73
CA GLY A 39 19.29 -6.41 -10.60
C GLY A 39 17.79 -6.63 -10.91
N ALA A 40 16.90 -5.78 -10.43
CA ALA A 40 15.49 -5.87 -10.78
C ALA A 40 15.21 -5.27 -12.17
N ARG A 41 14.30 -5.87 -12.92
CA ARG A 41 13.64 -5.18 -14.03
C ARG A 41 12.56 -4.28 -13.46
N ALA A 42 12.86 -3.00 -13.25
CA ALA A 42 11.96 -2.05 -12.64
C ALA A 42 11.48 -1.01 -13.65
N GLU A 43 10.18 -0.77 -13.70
CA GLU A 43 9.56 0.28 -14.51
C GLU A 43 8.48 1.03 -13.73
N TYR A 44 8.15 2.22 -14.21
CA TYR A 44 7.08 3.04 -13.65
C TYR A 44 5.98 3.25 -14.70
N ARG A 45 4.74 3.00 -14.31
CA ARG A 45 3.55 3.27 -15.13
C ARG A 45 2.70 4.35 -14.44
N GLN A 46 2.54 5.48 -15.12
CA GLN A 46 1.68 6.54 -14.62
C GLN A 46 0.22 6.15 -14.83
N VAL A 47 -0.50 5.86 -13.73
CA VAL A 47 -1.89 5.42 -13.76
C VAL A 47 -2.64 5.88 -12.52
N ASP A 48 -3.90 6.25 -12.68
CA ASP A 48 -4.82 6.48 -11.57
C ASP A 48 -5.71 5.24 -11.39
N VAL A 49 -5.36 4.40 -10.43
CA VAL A 49 -6.11 3.17 -10.11
C VAL A 49 -7.53 3.42 -9.60
N THR A 50 -7.91 4.66 -9.31
CA THR A 50 -9.30 5.01 -8.98
C THR A 50 -10.21 5.04 -10.21
N GLN A 51 -9.65 4.99 -11.42
CA GLN A 51 -10.37 4.83 -12.67
C GLN A 51 -10.40 3.35 -13.04
N THR A 52 -11.59 2.78 -13.14
CA THR A 52 -11.80 1.33 -13.34
C THR A 52 -11.14 0.83 -14.62
N GLU A 53 -11.35 1.56 -15.72
CA GLU A 53 -10.78 1.22 -17.01
C GLU A 53 -9.25 1.27 -16.99
N ALA A 54 -8.66 2.31 -16.36
CA ALA A 54 -7.21 2.46 -16.27
C ALA A 54 -6.56 1.35 -15.42
N ALA A 55 -7.21 0.91 -14.33
CA ALA A 55 -6.76 -0.22 -13.54
C ALA A 55 -6.80 -1.53 -14.35
N SER A 56 -7.87 -1.78 -15.10
CA SER A 56 -8.00 -2.96 -15.97
C SER A 56 -6.97 -2.95 -17.09
N GLU A 57 -6.78 -1.82 -17.78
CA GLU A 57 -5.76 -1.66 -18.82
C GLU A 57 -4.34 -1.87 -18.29
N LEU A 58 -4.05 -1.37 -17.08
CA LEU A 58 -2.77 -1.59 -16.41
C LEU A 58 -2.50 -3.09 -16.25
N ILE A 59 -3.42 -3.84 -15.65
CA ILE A 59 -3.24 -5.27 -15.40
C ILE A 59 -3.14 -6.05 -16.72
N THR A 60 -4.00 -5.76 -17.69
CA THR A 60 -3.95 -6.36 -19.02
C THR A 60 -2.58 -6.13 -19.68
N SER A 61 -2.05 -4.92 -19.60
CA SER A 61 -0.74 -4.62 -20.18
C SER A 61 0.40 -5.33 -19.45
N ILE A 62 0.32 -5.45 -18.11
CA ILE A 62 1.32 -6.21 -17.32
C ILE A 62 1.33 -7.68 -17.73
N THR A 63 0.18 -8.32 -17.80
CA THR A 63 0.08 -9.73 -18.18
C THR A 63 0.46 -9.98 -19.65
N SER A 64 0.24 -9.01 -20.53
CA SER A 64 0.71 -9.07 -21.92
C SER A 64 2.24 -8.97 -22.02
N ASP A 65 2.88 -8.17 -21.19
CA ASP A 65 4.32 -7.90 -21.25
C ASP A 65 5.15 -8.95 -20.49
N TYR A 66 4.58 -9.58 -19.46
CA TYR A 66 5.31 -10.42 -18.49
C TYR A 66 4.68 -11.78 -18.22
N GLU A 67 3.59 -12.13 -18.92
CA GLU A 67 2.82 -13.37 -18.78
C GLU A 67 2.12 -13.52 -17.42
N ASP A 68 2.86 -13.40 -16.30
CA ASP A 68 2.35 -13.59 -14.94
C ASP A 68 2.48 -12.34 -14.07
N LEU A 69 1.60 -12.21 -13.09
CA LEU A 69 1.68 -11.28 -11.98
C LEU A 69 1.61 -12.07 -10.66
N ASN A 70 2.71 -12.12 -9.92
CA ASN A 70 2.80 -12.89 -8.68
C ASN A 70 2.13 -12.21 -7.49
N GLY A 71 2.12 -10.89 -7.42
CA GLY A 71 1.54 -10.23 -6.26
C GLY A 71 1.31 -8.74 -6.42
N VAL A 72 0.50 -8.23 -5.51
CA VAL A 72 0.13 -6.82 -5.44
C VAL A 72 0.49 -6.25 -4.07
N ILE A 73 1.12 -5.07 -4.06
CA ILE A 73 1.30 -4.25 -2.86
C ILE A 73 0.55 -2.94 -3.06
N HIS A 74 -0.65 -2.85 -2.48
CA HIS A 74 -1.47 -1.66 -2.56
C HIS A 74 -1.08 -0.67 -1.46
N SER A 75 -0.26 0.32 -1.82
CA SER A 75 0.22 1.37 -0.93
C SER A 75 -0.27 2.77 -1.34
N ALA A 76 -1.21 2.84 -2.29
CA ALA A 76 -1.78 4.10 -2.73
C ALA A 76 -2.56 4.79 -1.59
N GLY A 77 -2.33 6.08 -1.43
CA GLY A 77 -3.00 6.86 -0.40
C GLY A 77 -2.50 8.29 -0.34
N LEU A 78 -3.28 9.14 0.29
CA LEU A 78 -2.91 10.51 0.63
C LEU A 78 -3.56 10.91 1.96
N ILE A 79 -3.01 11.94 2.57
CA ILE A 79 -3.52 12.51 3.81
C ILE A 79 -3.95 13.95 3.54
N LYS A 80 -5.12 14.32 4.09
CA LYS A 80 -5.63 15.68 4.14
C LYS A 80 -6.17 15.92 5.54
N ASP A 81 -5.26 16.22 6.47
CA ASP A 81 -5.62 16.37 7.87
C ASP A 81 -6.50 17.61 8.09
N ASN A 82 -7.68 17.39 8.65
CA ASN A 82 -8.62 18.41 9.04
C ASN A 82 -9.66 17.83 10.00
N TYR A 83 -10.18 18.64 10.91
CA TYR A 83 -11.30 18.20 11.74
C TYR A 83 -12.55 17.94 10.89
N LEU A 84 -13.32 16.90 11.25
CA LEU A 84 -14.49 16.45 10.49
C LEU A 84 -15.49 17.58 10.21
N MET A 85 -15.68 18.49 11.17
CA MET A 85 -16.57 19.63 11.04
C MET A 85 -16.13 20.68 9.98
N SER A 86 -14.84 20.69 9.66
CA SER A 86 -14.25 21.63 8.68
C SER A 86 -13.85 20.95 7.38
N LYS A 87 -14.07 19.63 7.28
CA LYS A 87 -13.68 18.84 6.11
C LYS A 87 -14.68 18.98 4.98
N THR A 88 -14.20 19.17 3.75
CA THR A 88 -15.07 19.20 2.57
C THR A 88 -15.34 17.79 2.04
N ASN A 89 -16.42 17.64 1.26
CA ASN A 89 -16.72 16.38 0.57
C ASN A 89 -15.63 15.99 -0.44
N GLU A 90 -15.00 16.96 -1.06
CA GLU A 90 -13.87 16.77 -2.00
C GLU A 90 -12.65 16.20 -1.28
N GLU A 91 -12.28 16.74 -0.12
CA GLU A 91 -11.18 16.24 0.70
C GLU A 91 -11.46 14.81 1.15
N LEU A 92 -12.67 14.53 1.64
CA LEU A 92 -13.10 13.19 2.04
C LEU A 92 -12.97 12.21 0.87
N THR A 93 -13.53 12.56 -0.29
CA THR A 93 -13.48 11.72 -1.48
C THR A 93 -12.05 11.46 -1.94
N GLN A 94 -11.19 12.48 -1.93
CA GLN A 94 -9.79 12.33 -2.34
C GLN A 94 -9.00 11.38 -1.43
N VAL A 95 -9.27 11.39 -0.13
CA VAL A 95 -8.61 10.49 0.84
C VAL A 95 -9.13 9.06 0.70
N LEU A 96 -10.44 8.88 0.53
CA LEU A 96 -11.07 7.56 0.41
C LEU A 96 -10.76 6.88 -0.93
N ALA A 97 -10.79 7.63 -2.04
CA ALA A 97 -10.76 7.05 -3.38
C ALA A 97 -9.60 6.07 -3.62
N PRO A 98 -8.32 6.39 -3.33
CA PRO A 98 -7.22 5.46 -3.61
C PRO A 98 -7.29 4.18 -2.78
N LYS A 99 -7.76 4.25 -1.53
CA LYS A 99 -7.79 3.12 -0.60
C LYS A 99 -9.07 2.30 -0.67
N VAL A 100 -10.17 2.88 -1.16
CA VAL A 100 -11.45 2.21 -1.34
C VAL A 100 -11.63 1.82 -2.80
N LYS A 101 -11.91 2.79 -3.67
CA LYS A 101 -12.19 2.53 -5.09
C LYS A 101 -10.97 1.96 -5.81
N GLY A 102 -9.77 2.52 -5.53
CA GLY A 102 -8.53 2.04 -6.14
C GLY A 102 -8.20 0.59 -5.75
N LEU A 103 -8.40 0.23 -4.49
CA LEU A 103 -8.24 -1.16 -4.04
C LEU A 103 -9.21 -2.11 -4.74
N VAL A 104 -10.51 -1.77 -4.76
CA VAL A 104 -11.54 -2.61 -5.40
C VAL A 104 -11.23 -2.79 -6.89
N ASN A 105 -10.90 -1.71 -7.61
CA ASN A 105 -10.57 -1.77 -9.03
C ASN A 105 -9.36 -2.69 -9.31
N VAL A 106 -8.32 -2.62 -8.47
CA VAL A 106 -7.12 -3.49 -8.64
C VAL A 106 -7.45 -4.95 -8.31
N ASP A 107 -8.25 -5.22 -7.26
CA ASP A 107 -8.67 -6.59 -6.95
C ASP A 107 -9.55 -7.19 -8.05
N GLU A 108 -10.52 -6.44 -8.57
CA GLU A 108 -11.37 -6.88 -9.68
C GLU A 108 -10.55 -7.11 -10.97
N ALA A 109 -9.61 -6.20 -11.29
CA ALA A 109 -8.75 -6.36 -12.46
C ALA A 109 -7.82 -7.60 -12.37
N THR A 110 -7.48 -8.04 -11.16
CA THR A 110 -6.63 -9.21 -10.91
C THR A 110 -7.40 -10.48 -10.53
N GLU A 111 -8.72 -10.47 -10.58
CA GLU A 111 -9.56 -11.57 -10.05
C GLU A 111 -9.26 -12.95 -10.64
N HIS A 112 -8.85 -12.99 -11.91
CA HIS A 112 -8.56 -14.20 -12.68
C HIS A 112 -7.10 -14.63 -12.62
N LEU A 113 -6.23 -13.87 -11.93
CA LEU A 113 -4.80 -14.14 -11.86
C LEU A 113 -4.45 -15.00 -10.64
N ALA A 114 -3.49 -15.90 -10.81
CA ALA A 114 -2.99 -16.79 -9.76
C ALA A 114 -1.96 -16.05 -8.87
N LEU A 115 -2.40 -15.01 -8.16
CA LEU A 115 -1.52 -14.26 -7.26
C LEU A 115 -1.05 -15.15 -6.08
N ASP A 116 0.17 -14.91 -5.61
CA ASP A 116 0.72 -15.48 -4.38
C ASP A 116 0.31 -14.67 -3.15
N PHE A 117 0.25 -13.32 -3.30
CA PHE A 117 -0.12 -12.41 -2.20
C PHE A 117 -0.81 -11.15 -2.70
N PHE A 118 -1.58 -10.53 -1.79
CA PHE A 118 -2.19 -9.21 -1.96
C PHE A 118 -2.01 -8.40 -0.66
N ILE A 119 -1.07 -7.46 -0.63
CA ILE A 119 -0.70 -6.73 0.59
C ILE A 119 -1.32 -5.34 0.58
N LEU A 120 -1.97 -4.97 1.69
CA LEU A 120 -2.61 -3.68 1.90
C LEU A 120 -1.86 -2.86 2.93
N PHE A 121 -1.44 -1.66 2.56
CA PHE A 121 -0.77 -0.73 3.47
C PHE A 121 -1.81 0.12 4.20
N SER A 122 -2.30 -0.41 5.31
CA SER A 122 -3.18 0.24 6.25
C SER A 122 -2.40 1.08 7.28
N SER A 123 -3.03 1.53 8.31
CA SER A 123 -2.44 2.37 9.35
C SER A 123 -3.00 2.04 10.73
N ILE A 124 -2.18 2.21 11.76
CA ILE A 124 -2.61 2.14 13.16
C ILE A 124 -3.79 3.09 13.44
N SER A 125 -3.96 4.15 12.64
CA SER A 125 -5.09 5.09 12.75
C SER A 125 -6.44 4.43 12.55
N SER A 126 -6.54 3.32 11.81
CA SER A 126 -7.79 2.58 11.64
C SER A 126 -8.27 1.91 12.94
N VAL A 127 -7.35 1.59 13.84
CA VAL A 127 -7.62 0.89 15.11
C VAL A 127 -7.65 1.88 16.27
N ALA A 128 -6.67 2.77 16.36
CA ALA A 128 -6.54 3.70 17.49
C ALA A 128 -7.26 5.03 17.27
N GLY A 129 -7.62 5.34 16.03
CA GLY A 129 -8.07 6.67 15.64
C GLY A 129 -6.93 7.68 15.60
N SER A 130 -7.19 8.84 15.01
CA SER A 130 -6.28 9.98 15.01
C SER A 130 -7.09 11.26 14.85
N ALA A 131 -6.88 12.23 15.72
CA ALA A 131 -7.57 13.52 15.64
C ALA A 131 -7.24 14.22 14.31
N GLY A 132 -8.26 14.68 13.60
CA GLY A 132 -8.12 15.31 12.29
C GLY A 132 -7.95 14.33 11.11
N GLN A 133 -7.96 13.02 11.34
CA GLN A 133 -7.75 11.98 10.32
C GLN A 133 -8.93 11.00 10.21
N ALA A 134 -10.15 11.43 10.46
CA ALA A 134 -11.31 10.55 10.47
C ALA A 134 -11.51 9.81 9.12
N ASP A 135 -11.35 10.50 8.01
CA ASP A 135 -11.42 9.95 6.66
C ASP A 135 -10.25 8.98 6.36
N TYR A 136 -9.04 9.34 6.78
CA TYR A 136 -7.89 8.48 6.64
C TYR A 136 -8.02 7.20 7.48
N ALA A 137 -8.50 7.32 8.72
CA ALA A 137 -8.80 6.17 9.58
C ALA A 137 -9.87 5.26 8.95
N MET A 138 -10.95 5.86 8.42
CA MET A 138 -12.02 5.14 7.74
C MET A 138 -11.53 4.42 6.48
N ALA A 139 -10.71 5.08 5.65
CA ALA A 139 -10.13 4.49 4.45
C ALA A 139 -9.24 3.27 4.77
N ASN A 140 -8.44 3.36 5.84
CA ASN A 140 -7.61 2.26 6.30
C ASN A 140 -8.45 1.12 6.92
N ALA A 141 -9.48 1.43 7.71
CA ALA A 141 -10.39 0.43 8.28
C ALA A 141 -11.16 -0.33 7.19
N PHE A 142 -11.49 0.34 6.06
CA PHE A 142 -12.05 -0.35 4.89
C PHE A 142 -11.06 -1.40 4.37
N MET A 143 -9.78 -1.08 4.21
CA MET A 143 -8.77 -2.03 3.75
C MET A 143 -8.62 -3.22 4.70
N ASP A 144 -8.67 -2.98 6.02
CA ASP A 144 -8.59 -4.02 7.04
C ASP A 144 -9.76 -5.01 6.90
N SER A 145 -10.98 -4.49 6.73
CA SER A 145 -12.17 -5.31 6.50
C SER A 145 -12.14 -6.02 5.13
N TYR A 146 -11.61 -5.34 4.12
CA TYR A 146 -11.50 -5.90 2.76
C TYR A 146 -10.52 -7.08 2.70
N ALA A 147 -9.46 -7.07 3.50
CA ALA A 147 -8.54 -8.20 3.59
C ALA A 147 -9.24 -9.48 4.03
N ALA A 148 -10.07 -9.42 5.07
CA ALA A 148 -10.87 -10.56 5.53
C ALA A 148 -11.90 -11.00 4.47
N TYR A 149 -12.58 -10.05 3.82
CA TYR A 149 -13.51 -10.34 2.73
C TYR A 149 -12.80 -11.05 1.57
N ARG A 150 -11.65 -10.52 1.11
CA ARG A 150 -10.90 -11.12 0.00
C ARG A 150 -10.36 -12.52 0.34
N ASN A 151 -9.91 -12.76 1.57
CA ASN A 151 -9.48 -14.08 2.01
C ASN A 151 -10.64 -15.09 2.09
N ALA A 152 -11.86 -14.63 2.39
CA ALA A 152 -13.05 -15.48 2.24
C ALA A 152 -13.31 -15.86 0.77
N LEU A 153 -13.09 -14.94 -0.19
CA LEU A 153 -13.15 -15.25 -1.63
C LEU A 153 -12.03 -16.21 -2.06
N VAL A 154 -10.81 -16.09 -1.50
CA VAL A 154 -9.73 -17.06 -1.73
C VAL A 154 -10.12 -18.44 -1.24
N THR A 155 -10.69 -18.54 -0.04
CA THR A 155 -11.20 -19.81 0.51
C THR A 155 -12.30 -20.42 -0.36
N ALA A 156 -13.14 -19.59 -0.97
CA ALA A 156 -14.20 -19.99 -1.89
C ALA A 156 -13.71 -20.20 -3.34
N MET A 157 -12.40 -20.07 -3.60
CA MET A 157 -11.76 -20.21 -4.92
C MET A 157 -12.21 -19.18 -5.98
N TYR A 158 -12.70 -18.01 -5.54
CA TYR A 158 -13.00 -16.88 -6.43
C TYR A 158 -11.83 -15.91 -6.56
N ARG A 159 -10.80 -16.04 -5.74
CA ARG A 159 -9.56 -15.26 -5.76
C ARG A 159 -8.38 -16.17 -5.45
N HIS A 160 -7.17 -15.68 -5.71
CA HIS A 160 -5.92 -16.33 -5.38
C HIS A 160 -5.03 -15.40 -4.55
N GLY A 161 -4.08 -16.00 -3.82
CA GLY A 161 -3.11 -15.28 -2.99
C GLY A 161 -3.65 -14.80 -1.65
N GLN A 162 -2.86 -15.01 -0.62
CA GLN A 162 -3.17 -14.50 0.72
C GLN A 162 -3.26 -12.98 0.71
N THR A 163 -4.33 -12.45 1.28
CA THR A 163 -4.45 -11.00 1.52
C THR A 163 -4.03 -10.67 2.94
N LEU A 164 -3.15 -9.67 3.10
CA LEU A 164 -2.69 -9.17 4.39
C LEU A 164 -2.83 -7.66 4.47
N SER A 165 -3.63 -7.16 5.39
CA SER A 165 -3.65 -5.75 5.77
C SER A 165 -2.69 -5.49 6.92
N ILE A 166 -1.79 -4.52 6.75
CA ILE A 166 -0.80 -4.17 7.77
C ILE A 166 -1.08 -2.76 8.27
N ASN A 167 -1.39 -2.65 9.56
CA ASN A 167 -1.61 -1.37 10.23
C ASN A 167 -0.27 -0.78 10.66
N TRP A 168 0.32 -0.02 9.75
CA TRP A 168 1.62 0.61 9.96
C TRP A 168 1.55 1.75 10.98
N PRO A 169 2.51 1.85 11.92
CA PRO A 169 2.72 3.06 12.69
C PRO A 169 3.43 4.12 11.83
N LEU A 170 3.74 5.26 12.43
CA LEU A 170 4.56 6.27 11.78
C LEU A 170 5.95 5.71 11.43
N TRP A 171 6.42 5.98 10.21
CA TRP A 171 7.72 5.54 9.72
C TRP A 171 8.75 6.66 9.78
N LYS A 172 9.98 6.30 10.12
CA LYS A 172 11.10 7.25 10.11
C LYS A 172 11.53 7.64 8.69
N GLU A 173 11.54 6.67 7.78
CA GLU A 173 12.05 6.82 6.40
C GLU A 173 10.95 6.62 5.34
N GLY A 174 9.70 6.51 5.74
CA GLY A 174 8.56 6.27 4.85
C GLY A 174 8.13 7.48 4.03
N GLY A 175 7.26 7.24 3.03
CA GLY A 175 6.77 8.28 2.13
C GLY A 175 5.91 9.35 2.78
N MET A 176 5.16 9.02 3.84
CA MET A 176 4.37 9.97 4.66
C MET A 176 5.17 10.37 5.88
N ARG A 177 6.14 11.25 5.70
CA ARG A 177 7.02 11.70 6.80
C ARG A 177 6.29 12.70 7.69
N ALA A 178 6.34 12.48 8.99
CA ALA A 178 6.04 13.52 9.96
C ALA A 178 7.20 14.52 10.03
N ASN A 179 6.90 15.78 10.29
CA ASN A 179 7.94 16.73 10.66
C ASN A 179 8.42 16.44 12.10
N LYS A 180 9.60 16.99 12.46
CA LYS A 180 10.18 16.76 13.80
C LYS A 180 9.26 17.18 14.95
N GLU A 181 8.39 18.15 14.74
CA GLU A 181 7.44 18.60 15.77
C GLU A 181 6.37 17.54 16.02
N ILE A 182 5.83 16.94 14.96
CA ILE A 182 4.86 15.83 15.04
C ILE A 182 5.52 14.60 15.68
N GLU A 183 6.76 14.27 15.31
CA GLU A 183 7.51 13.17 15.92
C GLU A 183 7.68 13.37 17.43
N ASN A 184 8.13 14.57 17.85
CA ASN A 184 8.30 14.91 19.26
C ASN A 184 6.98 14.91 20.04
N MET A 185 5.90 15.38 19.41
CA MET A 185 4.57 15.41 19.99
C MET A 185 4.00 14.00 20.16
N THR A 186 4.20 13.14 19.17
CA THR A 186 3.83 11.72 19.22
C THR A 186 4.60 11.02 20.34
N LEU A 187 5.91 11.17 20.39
CA LEU A 187 6.74 10.60 21.45
C LEU A 187 6.29 11.05 22.84
N LYS A 188 6.05 12.35 23.00
CA LYS A 188 5.61 12.92 24.30
C LYS A 188 4.24 12.41 24.75
N ASN A 189 3.31 12.25 23.80
CA ASN A 189 1.92 11.91 24.12
C ASN A 189 1.68 10.40 24.21
N THR A 190 2.43 9.58 23.45
CA THR A 190 2.20 8.15 23.33
C THR A 190 3.38 7.27 23.75
N GLY A 191 4.57 7.85 23.92
CA GLY A 191 5.81 7.09 24.15
C GLY A 191 6.31 6.34 22.90
N VAL A 192 5.68 6.52 21.73
CA VAL A 192 6.00 5.80 20.49
C VAL A 192 6.97 6.63 19.64
N THR A 193 8.01 5.97 19.14
CA THR A 193 8.95 6.52 18.15
C THR A 193 8.63 6.02 16.75
N PRO A 194 8.96 6.80 15.70
CA PRO A 194 8.82 6.32 14.33
C PRO A 194 9.58 5.02 14.10
N MET A 195 8.94 4.08 13.43
CA MET A 195 9.48 2.75 13.14
C MET A 195 10.63 2.82 12.12
N ARG A 196 11.66 1.99 12.33
CA ARG A 196 12.79 1.88 11.41
C ARG A 196 12.46 0.94 10.25
N THR A 197 13.13 1.15 9.12
CA THR A 197 12.97 0.34 7.90
C THR A 197 13.18 -1.16 8.15
N GLU A 198 14.23 -1.55 8.90
CA GLU A 198 14.52 -2.95 9.17
C GLU A 198 13.41 -3.64 9.95
N THR A 199 12.83 -2.93 10.92
CA THR A 199 11.68 -3.43 11.70
C THR A 199 10.45 -3.59 10.81
N SER A 200 10.23 -2.67 9.88
CA SER A 200 9.12 -2.73 8.92
C SER A 200 9.21 -3.94 8.00
N ILE A 201 10.39 -4.21 7.47
CA ILE A 201 10.65 -5.38 6.62
C ILE A 201 10.37 -6.68 7.39
N GLN A 202 10.90 -6.78 8.62
CA GLN A 202 10.64 -7.93 9.48
C GLN A 202 9.16 -8.11 9.82
N ALA A 203 8.43 -7.00 10.04
CA ALA A 203 7.00 -7.03 10.33
C ALA A 203 6.20 -7.57 9.12
N LEU A 204 6.57 -7.18 7.89
CA LEU A 204 5.96 -7.71 6.67
C LEU A 204 6.13 -9.23 6.58
N TYR A 205 7.36 -9.73 6.70
CA TYR A 205 7.63 -11.19 6.60
C TYR A 205 6.92 -11.98 7.71
N LYS A 206 6.93 -11.48 8.94
CA LYS A 206 6.20 -12.11 10.04
C LYS A 206 4.70 -12.08 9.81
N GLY A 207 4.17 -10.95 9.33
CA GLY A 207 2.75 -10.80 9.01
C GLY A 207 2.28 -11.83 7.98
N LEU A 208 3.03 -12.01 6.89
CA LEU A 208 2.75 -13.03 5.89
C LEU A 208 2.82 -14.45 6.47
N ALA A 209 3.83 -14.72 7.31
CA ALA A 209 4.00 -16.05 7.93
C ALA A 209 2.90 -16.39 8.95
N PHE A 210 2.23 -15.40 9.55
CA PHE A 210 1.16 -15.65 10.51
C PHE A 210 -0.15 -16.15 9.86
N GLY A 211 -0.34 -15.95 8.56
CA GLY A 211 -1.54 -16.38 7.85
C GLY A 211 -2.82 -15.70 8.37
N LYS A 212 -2.73 -14.43 8.79
CA LYS A 212 -3.86 -13.63 9.27
C LYS A 212 -4.25 -12.58 8.24
N ASP A 213 -5.50 -12.14 8.32
CA ASP A 213 -6.03 -11.12 7.42
C ASP A 213 -5.45 -9.72 7.75
N GLN A 214 -5.15 -9.49 9.02
CA GLN A 214 -4.71 -8.20 9.55
C GLN A 214 -3.62 -8.38 10.59
N VAL A 215 -2.63 -7.49 10.56
CA VAL A 215 -1.55 -7.40 11.56
C VAL A 215 -1.34 -5.95 11.95
N ILE A 216 -1.30 -5.68 13.24
CA ILE A 216 -0.96 -4.38 13.82
C ILE A 216 0.53 -4.43 14.22
N VAL A 217 1.30 -3.44 13.80
CA VAL A 217 2.74 -3.36 14.03
C VAL A 217 3.08 -2.32 15.09
#